data_7dffe6f09e792a978718c6c423d45e4f
#
_entry.id   7dffe6f09e792a978718c6c423d45e4f
#
_cell.length_a   1.000
_cell.length_b   1.000
_cell.length_c   1.000
_cell.angle_alpha   90.00
_cell.angle_beta   90.00
_cell.angle_gamma   90.00
#
_symmetry.space_group_name_H-M   'P 1'
#
loop_
_entity.id
_entity.type
_entity.pdbx_description
1 polymer ?
#
loop_
_entity_poly.entity_id
_entity_poly.type
_entity_poly.pdbx_seq_one_letter_code
_entity_poly.pdbx_strand_id
1 'polypeptide(L)'
;KNQLHPHFLFNSLNTLRILIKKDADKAETYLLKLSEILRVSVTSAANSVTDVSDELSLCLSYLQMQEVRFGDTLLYDVTNKQLLNAKGKLPVFAMQMLAENVIKHNTFTTEQPLHIFIDYDAERRLITVRNKIRLKKLTEVTTQTGLTNLNERYKLLSNQPIVIKNSGDEFTVSIKII
;
A
#
# COMPACT_ATOMS: atom_id res chain seq x y z
N LYS A 1 -2.79 15.17 -12.47
CA LYS A 1 -2.40 15.86 -11.21
C LYS A 1 -1.63 14.86 -10.39
N ASN A 2 -0.41 15.25 -9.93
CA ASN A 2 0.60 14.43 -9.29
C ASN A 2 0.01 13.44 -8.28
N GLN A 3 0.19 12.14 -8.52
CA GLN A 3 -0.35 11.07 -7.69
C GLN A 3 0.52 10.77 -6.45
N LEU A 4 1.72 11.33 -6.37
CA LEU A 4 2.53 11.31 -5.15
C LEU A 4 2.06 12.41 -4.21
N HIS A 5 1.61 12.01 -3.03
CA HIS A 5 1.34 12.97 -1.97
C HIS A 5 2.66 13.62 -1.52
N PRO A 6 2.80 14.95 -1.54
CA PRO A 6 4.02 15.63 -1.08
C PRO A 6 4.47 15.17 0.31
N HIS A 7 3.52 14.89 1.18
CA HIS A 7 3.75 14.37 2.52
C HIS A 7 4.47 13.00 2.53
N PHE A 8 4.15 12.10 1.58
CA PHE A 8 4.88 10.83 1.43
C PHE A 8 6.36 11.08 1.13
N LEU A 9 6.64 11.96 0.17
CA LEU A 9 8.01 12.28 -0.22
C LEU A 9 8.81 12.89 0.94
N PHE A 10 8.26 13.89 1.64
CA PHE A 10 8.92 14.50 2.80
C PHE A 10 9.18 13.50 3.92
N ASN A 11 8.23 12.63 4.23
CA ASN A 11 8.39 11.59 5.25
C ASN A 11 9.46 10.56 4.84
N SER A 12 9.50 10.19 3.56
CA SER A 12 10.51 9.26 3.05
C SER A 12 11.92 9.85 3.13
N LEU A 13 12.10 11.12 2.75
CA LEU A 13 13.37 11.81 2.86
C LEU A 13 13.83 11.98 4.32
N ASN A 14 12.91 12.27 5.24
CA ASN A 14 13.23 12.33 6.67
C ASN A 14 13.66 10.97 7.22
N THR A 15 12.99 9.90 6.82
CA THR A 15 13.38 8.52 7.20
C THR A 15 14.76 8.19 6.65
N LEU A 16 15.01 8.48 5.38
CA LEU A 16 16.33 8.25 4.75
C LEU A 16 17.44 9.01 5.49
N ARG A 17 17.21 10.27 5.84
CA ARG A 17 18.16 11.08 6.62
C ARG A 17 18.53 10.43 7.96
N ILE A 18 17.56 9.80 8.63
CA ILE A 18 17.80 9.10 9.90
C ILE A 18 18.59 7.82 9.65
N LEU A 19 18.23 7.06 8.62
CA LEU A 19 18.90 5.81 8.27
C LEU A 19 20.37 6.02 7.89
N ILE A 20 20.69 7.04 7.10
CA ILE A 20 22.08 7.39 6.72
C ILE A 20 23.00 7.51 7.95
N LYS A 21 22.45 8.02 9.08
CA LYS A 21 23.24 8.19 10.32
C LYS A 21 23.33 6.93 11.18
N LYS A 22 22.42 5.98 10.99
CA LYS A 22 22.30 4.79 11.85
C LYS A 22 22.77 3.51 11.21
N ASP A 23 22.51 3.33 9.92
CA ASP A 23 22.71 2.08 9.20
C ASP A 23 22.77 2.38 7.69
N ALA A 24 23.98 2.47 7.16
CA ALA A 24 24.21 2.85 5.77
C ALA A 24 23.63 1.84 4.78
N ASP A 25 23.68 0.55 5.08
CA ASP A 25 23.18 -0.52 4.20
C ASP A 25 21.64 -0.47 4.11
N LYS A 26 20.98 -0.21 5.25
CA LYS A 26 19.53 0.04 5.27
C LYS A 26 19.16 1.33 4.56
N ALA A 27 19.98 2.38 4.67
CA ALA A 27 19.74 3.64 3.96
C ALA A 27 19.82 3.44 2.44
N GLU A 28 20.80 2.66 1.94
CA GLU A 28 20.92 2.32 0.52
C GLU A 28 19.72 1.52 0.03
N THR A 29 19.35 0.45 0.75
CA THR A 29 18.16 -0.36 0.43
C THR A 29 16.90 0.49 0.37
N TYR A 30 16.69 1.37 1.35
CA TYR A 30 15.56 2.29 1.41
C TYR A 30 15.54 3.26 0.22
N LEU A 31 16.70 3.83 -0.13
CA LEU A 31 16.85 4.75 -1.26
C LEU A 31 16.53 4.08 -2.60
N LEU A 32 16.99 2.84 -2.81
CA LEU A 32 16.71 2.08 -4.03
C LEU A 32 15.19 1.85 -4.18
N LYS A 33 14.50 1.43 -3.11
CA LYS A 33 13.05 1.21 -3.13
C LYS A 33 12.27 2.51 -3.32
N LEU A 34 12.68 3.59 -2.69
CA LEU A 34 12.10 4.92 -2.89
C LEU A 34 12.26 5.37 -4.35
N SER A 35 13.42 5.15 -4.95
CA SER A 35 13.70 5.50 -6.35
C SER A 35 12.82 4.72 -7.33
N GLU A 36 12.54 3.42 -7.06
CA GLU A 36 11.59 2.62 -7.83
C GLU A 36 10.18 3.25 -7.82
N ILE A 37 9.69 3.57 -6.62
CA ILE A 37 8.35 4.17 -6.44
C ILE A 37 8.27 5.52 -7.16
N LEU A 38 9.29 6.37 -7.01
CA LEU A 38 9.35 7.68 -7.68
C LEU A 38 9.37 7.54 -9.19
N ARG A 39 10.14 6.62 -9.75
CA ARG A 39 10.20 6.36 -11.19
C ARG A 39 8.83 5.97 -11.73
N VAL A 40 8.14 5.03 -11.08
CA VAL A 40 6.78 4.64 -11.46
C VAL A 40 5.82 5.83 -11.41
N SER A 41 5.94 6.68 -10.38
CA SER A 41 5.10 7.89 -10.25
C SER A 41 5.27 8.86 -11.42
N VAL A 42 6.49 9.02 -11.90
CA VAL A 42 6.78 9.91 -13.05
C VAL A 42 6.30 9.28 -14.36
N THR A 43 6.57 7.99 -14.58
CA THR A 43 6.23 7.29 -15.83
C THR A 43 4.73 7.00 -15.95
N SER A 44 4.05 6.77 -14.84
CA SER A 44 2.60 6.49 -14.81
C SER A 44 1.73 7.75 -14.71
N ALA A 45 2.33 8.94 -14.68
CA ALA A 45 1.59 10.21 -14.56
C ALA A 45 0.54 10.42 -15.68
N ALA A 46 0.73 9.79 -16.83
CA ALA A 46 -0.17 9.84 -17.98
C ALA A 46 -1.23 8.71 -17.98
N ASN A 47 -1.05 7.66 -17.17
CA ASN A 47 -1.89 6.47 -17.19
C ASN A 47 -2.81 6.44 -15.96
N SER A 48 -4.09 6.11 -16.19
CA SER A 48 -5.04 5.91 -15.10
C SER A 48 -4.98 4.50 -14.51
N VAL A 49 -4.52 3.54 -15.31
CA VAL A 49 -4.44 2.11 -14.96
C VAL A 49 -3.10 1.51 -15.39
N THR A 50 -2.68 0.45 -14.70
CA THR A 50 -1.49 -0.36 -15.02
C THR A 50 -1.79 -1.84 -14.86
N ASP A 51 -0.88 -2.72 -15.27
CA ASP A 51 -1.05 -4.17 -15.11
C ASP A 51 -1.01 -4.58 -13.63
N VAL A 52 -1.75 -5.66 -13.29
CA VAL A 52 -1.78 -6.20 -11.92
C VAL A 52 -0.37 -6.54 -11.42
N SER A 53 0.47 -7.10 -12.28
CA SER A 53 1.87 -7.43 -11.95
C SER A 53 2.69 -6.21 -11.54
N ASP A 54 2.49 -5.08 -12.24
CA ASP A 54 3.21 -3.83 -11.96
C ASP A 54 2.72 -3.21 -10.64
N GLU A 55 1.41 -3.20 -10.41
CA GLU A 55 0.82 -2.75 -9.14
C GLU A 55 1.28 -3.60 -7.95
N LEU A 56 1.32 -4.92 -8.11
CA LEU A 56 1.82 -5.82 -7.07
C LEU A 56 3.31 -5.57 -6.79
N SER A 57 4.13 -5.44 -7.84
CA SER A 57 5.55 -5.14 -7.70
C SER A 57 5.77 -3.80 -6.97
N LEU A 58 5.01 -2.78 -7.33
CA LEU A 58 5.05 -1.47 -6.68
C LEU A 58 4.63 -1.53 -5.20
N CYS A 59 3.55 -2.26 -4.90
CA CYS A 59 3.08 -2.47 -3.54
C CYS A 59 4.14 -3.21 -2.69
N LEU A 60 4.75 -4.25 -3.24
CA LEU A 60 5.81 -4.99 -2.55
C LEU A 60 7.06 -4.14 -2.33
N SER A 61 7.48 -3.33 -3.32
CA SER A 61 8.59 -2.36 -3.14
C SER A 61 8.28 -1.35 -2.03
N TYR A 62 7.04 -0.87 -1.94
CA TYR A 62 6.59 -0.02 -0.85
C TYR A 62 6.65 -0.73 0.51
N LEU A 63 6.14 -1.97 0.61
CA LEU A 63 6.15 -2.75 1.85
C LEU A 63 7.59 -3.07 2.30
N GLN A 64 8.49 -3.44 1.38
CA GLN A 64 9.92 -3.64 1.66
C GLN A 64 10.59 -2.36 2.18
N MET A 65 10.26 -1.20 1.60
CA MET A 65 10.73 0.09 2.09
C MET A 65 10.23 0.37 3.52
N GLN A 66 8.98 0.03 3.83
CA GLN A 66 8.45 0.17 5.18
C GLN A 66 9.06 -0.85 6.17
N GLU A 67 9.35 -2.07 5.72
CA GLU A 67 10.05 -3.09 6.50
C GLU A 67 11.45 -2.63 6.93
N VAL A 68 12.21 -1.95 6.06
CA VAL A 68 13.50 -1.32 6.43
C VAL A 68 13.33 -0.34 7.60
N ARG A 69 12.18 0.37 7.65
CA ARG A 69 11.88 1.36 8.69
C ARG A 69 11.39 0.71 9.99
N PHE A 70 10.54 -0.30 9.90
CA PHE A 70 9.80 -0.86 11.03
C PHE A 70 10.35 -2.20 11.52
N GLY A 71 11.22 -2.86 10.72
CA GLY A 71 11.78 -4.17 11.05
C GLY A 71 10.70 -5.22 11.29
N ASP A 72 10.94 -6.10 12.22
CA ASP A 72 10.09 -7.25 12.57
C ASP A 72 8.70 -6.86 13.11
N THR A 73 8.45 -5.57 13.29
CA THR A 73 7.12 -5.08 13.74
C THR A 73 6.11 -4.97 12.59
N LEU A 74 6.56 -5.07 11.33
CA LEU A 74 5.73 -5.07 10.13
C LEU A 74 5.94 -6.38 9.35
N LEU A 75 4.87 -7.15 9.22
CA LEU A 75 4.84 -8.40 8.47
C LEU A 75 3.82 -8.29 7.33
N TYR A 76 4.08 -8.98 6.22
CA TYR A 76 3.12 -9.02 5.11
C TYR A 76 3.25 -10.32 4.32
N ASP A 77 2.12 -10.81 3.81
CA ASP A 77 2.02 -12.02 3.01
C ASP A 77 1.11 -11.85 1.81
N VAL A 78 1.54 -12.37 0.67
CA VAL A 78 0.69 -12.63 -0.49
C VAL A 78 0.22 -14.08 -0.39
N THR A 79 -1.01 -14.30 0.09
CA THR A 79 -1.51 -15.62 0.47
C THR A 79 -1.81 -16.52 -0.75
N ASN A 80 -2.19 -15.93 -1.89
CA ASN A 80 -2.44 -16.65 -3.11
C ASN A 80 -1.44 -16.26 -4.21
N LYS A 81 -0.49 -17.16 -4.50
CA LYS A 81 0.56 -16.93 -5.52
C LYS A 81 0.02 -16.78 -6.94
N GLN A 82 -1.23 -17.16 -7.22
CA GLN A 82 -1.87 -16.93 -8.53
C GLN A 82 -1.98 -15.43 -8.84
N LEU A 83 -1.96 -14.55 -7.82
CA LEU A 83 -1.93 -13.10 -8.01
C LEU A 83 -0.73 -12.64 -8.85
N LEU A 84 0.42 -13.31 -8.73
CA LEU A 84 1.64 -13.01 -9.50
C LEU A 84 1.43 -13.13 -11.02
N ASN A 85 0.48 -13.98 -11.44
CA ASN A 85 0.14 -14.24 -12.83
C ASN A 85 -1.25 -13.71 -13.23
N ALA A 86 -1.91 -12.96 -12.35
CA ALA A 86 -3.23 -12.42 -12.62
C ALA A 86 -3.18 -11.44 -13.80
N LYS A 87 -4.11 -11.61 -14.74
CA LYS A 87 -4.23 -10.72 -15.90
C LYS A 87 -5.29 -9.67 -15.66
N GLY A 88 -5.03 -8.45 -16.15
CA GLY A 88 -5.95 -7.32 -16.07
C GLY A 88 -5.26 -6.07 -15.55
N LYS A 89 -6.05 -5.05 -15.29
CA LYS A 89 -5.57 -3.74 -14.90
C LYS A 89 -6.06 -3.34 -13.51
N LEU A 90 -5.29 -2.49 -12.85
CA LEU A 90 -5.68 -1.81 -11.63
C LEU A 90 -5.44 -0.31 -11.79
N PRO A 91 -6.15 0.55 -11.07
CA PRO A 91 -5.77 1.96 -10.96
C PRO A 91 -4.36 2.08 -10.39
N VAL A 92 -3.54 2.92 -10.99
CA VAL A 92 -2.14 3.13 -10.53
C VAL A 92 -2.11 3.52 -9.05
N PHE A 93 -1.21 2.93 -8.27
CA PHE A 93 -1.07 3.06 -6.81
C PHE A 93 -2.24 2.49 -5.99
N ALA A 94 -3.15 1.71 -6.56
CA ALA A 94 -4.29 1.16 -5.82
C ALA A 94 -3.85 0.26 -4.66
N MET A 95 -3.00 -0.73 -4.92
CA MET A 95 -2.53 -1.67 -3.90
C MET A 95 -1.61 -0.99 -2.88
N GLN A 96 -0.74 -0.07 -3.32
CA GLN A 96 0.10 0.72 -2.42
C GLN A 96 -0.75 1.56 -1.47
N MET A 97 -1.81 2.23 -1.96
CA MET A 97 -2.72 3.02 -1.12
C MET A 97 -3.42 2.17 -0.05
N LEU A 98 -3.78 0.92 -0.37
CA LEU A 98 -4.34 -0.01 0.60
C LEU A 98 -3.34 -0.36 1.69
N ALA A 99 -2.10 -0.71 1.33
CA ALA A 99 -1.03 -1.01 2.28
C ALA A 99 -0.67 0.22 3.15
N GLU A 100 -0.58 1.40 2.54
CA GLU A 100 -0.34 2.67 3.25
C GLU A 100 -1.44 2.96 4.26
N ASN A 101 -2.70 2.76 3.89
CA ASN A 101 -3.85 2.94 4.78
C ASN A 101 -3.75 2.05 6.02
N VAL A 102 -3.38 0.78 5.86
CA VAL A 102 -3.18 -0.15 6.98
C VAL A 102 -2.09 0.35 7.93
N ILE A 103 -0.91 0.71 7.41
CA ILE A 103 0.22 1.18 8.22
C ILE A 103 -0.10 2.50 8.92
N LYS A 104 -0.80 3.40 8.24
CA LYS A 104 -1.14 4.73 8.76
C LYS A 104 -2.09 4.66 9.93
N HIS A 105 -3.08 3.77 9.90
CA HIS A 105 -4.18 3.74 10.87
C HIS A 105 -4.00 2.78 12.04
N ASN A 106 -2.97 1.92 12.02
CA ASN A 106 -2.73 0.94 13.08
C ASN A 106 -1.50 1.27 13.93
N THR A 107 -1.57 0.94 15.22
CA THR A 107 -0.41 0.85 16.11
C THR A 107 0.16 -0.56 16.06
N PHE A 108 1.49 -0.68 16.18
CA PHE A 108 2.15 -1.99 16.24
C PHE A 108 3.48 -1.87 16.99
N THR A 109 3.87 -2.96 17.65
CA THR A 109 5.08 -3.11 18.46
C THR A 109 5.72 -4.47 18.17
N THR A 110 6.87 -4.74 18.77
CA THR A 110 7.54 -6.04 18.64
C THR A 110 6.68 -7.19 19.21
N GLU A 111 5.98 -6.93 20.31
CA GLU A 111 5.10 -7.93 20.95
C GLU A 111 3.78 -8.11 20.16
N GLN A 112 3.42 -7.12 19.42
CA GLN A 112 2.19 -7.08 18.63
C GLN A 112 2.46 -6.51 17.24
N PRO A 113 3.11 -7.27 16.35
CA PRO A 113 3.41 -6.81 15.01
C PRO A 113 2.15 -6.59 14.18
N LEU A 114 2.22 -5.66 13.25
CA LEU A 114 1.20 -5.46 12.23
C LEU A 114 1.41 -6.49 11.13
N HIS A 115 0.39 -7.30 10.84
CA HIS A 115 0.42 -8.25 9.74
C HIS A 115 -0.58 -7.81 8.67
N ILE A 116 -0.08 -7.61 7.45
CA ILE A 116 -0.87 -7.27 6.27
C ILE A 116 -0.99 -8.50 5.39
N PHE A 117 -2.20 -8.94 5.10
CA PHE A 117 -2.47 -10.03 4.18
C PHE A 117 -3.00 -9.49 2.86
N ILE A 118 -2.44 -9.97 1.76
CA ILE A 118 -2.89 -9.69 0.40
C ILE A 118 -3.42 -10.99 -0.18
N ASP A 119 -4.74 -11.11 -0.23
CA ASP A 119 -5.45 -12.29 -0.72
C ASP A 119 -5.93 -12.06 -2.15
N TYR A 120 -6.06 -13.14 -2.93
CA TYR A 120 -6.59 -13.10 -4.28
C TYR A 120 -7.61 -14.22 -4.52
N ASP A 121 -8.82 -13.84 -4.89
CA ASP A 121 -9.87 -14.72 -5.40
C ASP A 121 -9.86 -14.68 -6.93
N ALA A 122 -9.35 -15.76 -7.55
CA ALA A 122 -9.20 -15.82 -9.00
C ALA A 122 -10.55 -15.92 -9.74
N GLU A 123 -11.56 -16.59 -9.15
CA GLU A 123 -12.88 -16.74 -9.75
C GLU A 123 -13.61 -15.40 -9.81
N ARG A 124 -13.54 -14.63 -8.71
CA ARG A 124 -14.16 -13.30 -8.60
C ARG A 124 -13.28 -12.20 -9.16
N ARG A 125 -12.02 -12.49 -9.46
CA ARG A 125 -10.98 -11.52 -9.85
C ARG A 125 -10.86 -10.38 -8.82
N LEU A 126 -10.83 -10.75 -7.54
CA LEU A 126 -10.87 -9.82 -6.42
C LEU A 126 -9.57 -9.90 -5.63
N ILE A 127 -8.92 -8.76 -5.44
CA ILE A 127 -7.78 -8.60 -4.54
C ILE A 127 -8.29 -8.01 -3.24
N THR A 128 -7.90 -8.62 -2.12
CA THR A 128 -8.32 -8.20 -0.78
C THR A 128 -7.09 -7.93 0.09
N VAL A 129 -7.01 -6.73 0.64
CA VAL A 129 -6.02 -6.38 1.66
C VAL A 129 -6.72 -6.37 3.01
N ARG A 130 -6.21 -7.12 3.97
CA ARG A 130 -6.79 -7.22 5.31
C ARG A 130 -5.73 -7.16 6.41
N ASN A 131 -6.14 -6.68 7.57
CA ASN A 131 -5.34 -6.65 8.79
C ASN A 131 -6.21 -6.68 10.03
N LYS A 132 -5.62 -7.12 11.17
CA LYS A 132 -6.25 -6.91 12.48
C LYS A 132 -6.26 -5.43 12.83
N ILE A 133 -7.37 -4.98 13.40
CA ILE A 133 -7.57 -3.58 13.79
C ILE A 133 -6.85 -3.31 15.11
N ARG A 134 -5.97 -2.31 15.09
CA ARG A 134 -5.32 -1.75 16.27
C ARG A 134 -5.19 -0.24 16.11
N LEU A 135 -6.33 0.44 16.14
CA LEU A 135 -6.40 1.85 15.80
C LEU A 135 -5.46 2.72 16.63
N LYS A 136 -4.72 3.58 15.96
CA LYS A 136 -4.00 4.68 16.61
C LYS A 136 -5.01 5.61 17.26
N LYS A 137 -4.71 6.07 18.48
CA LYS A 137 -5.38 7.26 19.02
C LYS A 137 -4.91 8.44 18.17
N LEU A 138 -5.69 8.78 17.15
CA LEU A 138 -5.36 9.88 16.26
C LEU A 138 -5.67 11.19 16.97
N THR A 139 -4.66 12.01 17.13
CA THR A 139 -4.78 13.40 17.62
C THR A 139 -5.21 14.37 16.50
N GLU A 140 -5.20 13.92 15.25
CA GLU A 140 -5.61 14.70 14.09
C GLU A 140 -6.79 14.04 13.36
N VAL A 141 -7.69 14.86 12.85
CA VAL A 141 -8.79 14.41 11.96
C VAL A 141 -8.14 13.82 10.71
N THR A 142 -7.96 12.50 10.71
CA THR A 142 -7.54 11.81 9.49
C THR A 142 -8.66 11.90 8.49
N THR A 143 -8.48 12.78 7.52
CA THR A 143 -9.35 12.80 6.34
C THR A 143 -9.28 11.41 5.70
N GLN A 144 -10.41 10.74 5.59
CA GLN A 144 -10.56 9.43 4.91
C GLN A 144 -10.31 9.54 3.39
N THR A 145 -9.48 10.50 2.97
CA THR A 145 -9.30 10.92 1.57
C THR A 145 -8.72 9.81 0.70
N GLY A 146 -7.85 8.95 1.23
CA GLY A 146 -7.19 7.91 0.43
C GLY A 146 -8.18 6.88 -0.13
N LEU A 147 -8.93 6.20 0.74
CA LEU A 147 -9.92 5.19 0.31
C LEU A 147 -11.08 5.81 -0.45
N THR A 148 -11.52 7.02 -0.08
CA THR A 148 -12.55 7.76 -0.82
C THR A 148 -12.09 8.06 -2.24
N ASN A 149 -10.88 8.58 -2.43
CA ASN A 149 -10.31 8.85 -3.75
C ASN A 149 -10.15 7.57 -4.58
N LEU A 150 -9.71 6.48 -3.96
CA LEU A 150 -9.61 5.19 -4.64
C LEU A 150 -10.98 4.68 -5.08
N ASN A 151 -12.00 4.81 -4.22
CA ASN A 151 -13.37 4.44 -4.52
C ASN A 151 -13.95 5.24 -5.70
N GLU A 152 -13.75 6.54 -5.73
CA GLU A 152 -14.19 7.39 -6.85
C GLU A 152 -13.47 7.02 -8.16
N ARG A 153 -12.18 6.71 -8.11
CA ARG A 153 -11.43 6.22 -9.27
C ARG A 153 -11.98 4.90 -9.78
N TYR A 154 -12.33 3.97 -8.90
CA TYR A 154 -12.94 2.68 -9.27
C TYR A 154 -14.31 2.87 -9.91
N LYS A 155 -15.16 3.75 -9.37
CA LYS A 155 -16.46 4.09 -9.96
C LYS A 155 -16.30 4.64 -11.38
N LEU A 156 -15.34 5.53 -11.60
CA LEU A 156 -15.10 6.13 -12.92
C LEU A 156 -14.54 5.12 -13.94
N LEU A 157 -13.67 4.19 -13.53
CA LEU A 157 -12.96 3.28 -14.43
C LEU A 157 -13.74 1.99 -14.73
N SER A 158 -14.50 1.48 -13.77
CA SER A 158 -15.16 0.17 -13.88
C SER A 158 -16.63 0.20 -13.50
N ASN A 159 -17.16 1.35 -13.10
CA ASN A 159 -18.52 1.51 -12.53
C ASN A 159 -18.77 0.59 -11.30
N GLN A 160 -17.71 0.15 -10.62
CA GLN A 160 -17.78 -0.71 -9.44
C GLN A 160 -17.05 -0.05 -8.27
N PRO A 161 -17.70 0.11 -7.11
CA PRO A 161 -17.02 0.64 -5.93
C PRO A 161 -16.05 -0.39 -5.34
N ILE A 162 -15.09 0.07 -4.55
CA ILE A 162 -14.32 -0.79 -3.65
C ILE A 162 -15.23 -1.30 -2.53
N VAL A 163 -14.92 -2.48 -1.97
CA VAL A 163 -15.69 -3.04 -0.86
C VAL A 163 -14.88 -2.89 0.42
N ILE A 164 -15.42 -2.19 1.39
CA ILE A 164 -14.80 -2.00 2.70
C ILE A 164 -15.62 -2.73 3.75
N LYS A 165 -14.98 -3.58 4.56
CA LYS A 165 -15.61 -4.27 5.69
C LYS A 165 -14.80 -4.02 6.96
N ASN A 166 -15.52 -3.80 8.05
CA ASN A 166 -14.98 -3.66 9.40
C ASN A 166 -15.79 -4.57 10.32
N SER A 167 -15.17 -5.66 10.79
CA SER A 167 -15.81 -6.63 11.69
C SER A 167 -15.59 -6.30 13.17
N GLY A 168 -14.91 -5.20 13.50
CA GLY A 168 -14.45 -4.87 14.84
C GLY A 168 -13.03 -5.35 15.12
N ASP A 169 -12.68 -6.58 14.74
CA ASP A 169 -11.35 -7.16 14.93
C ASP A 169 -10.47 -7.09 13.67
N GLU A 170 -11.10 -7.13 12.50
CA GLU A 170 -10.43 -7.14 11.20
C GLU A 170 -10.98 -6.03 10.28
N PHE A 171 -10.07 -5.33 9.63
CA PHE A 171 -10.35 -4.39 8.56
C PHE A 171 -9.96 -4.99 7.21
N THR A 172 -10.86 -4.91 6.27
CA THR A 172 -10.71 -5.53 4.96
C THR A 172 -11.12 -4.55 3.87
N VAL A 173 -10.30 -4.41 2.84
CA VAL A 173 -10.65 -3.66 1.62
C VAL A 173 -10.43 -4.56 0.42
N SER A 174 -11.46 -4.71 -0.39
CA SER A 174 -11.42 -5.51 -1.62
C SER A 174 -11.59 -4.64 -2.85
N ILE A 175 -10.74 -4.89 -3.84
CA ILE A 175 -10.70 -4.21 -5.14
C ILE A 175 -10.78 -5.23 -6.26
N LYS A 176 -11.55 -4.91 -7.31
CA LYS A 176 -11.71 -5.80 -8.46
C LYS A 176 -10.68 -5.49 -9.54
N ILE A 177 -10.15 -6.55 -10.18
CA ILE A 177 -9.32 -6.41 -11.38
C ILE A 177 -10.22 -6.00 -12.54
N ILE A 178 -9.86 -4.92 -13.21
CA ILE A 178 -10.54 -4.33 -14.37
C ILE A 178 -10.12 -5.05 -15.65
#